data_fdea1241a359c6789b01f158accf8c8e
#
_entry.id   fdea1241a359c6789b01f158accf8c8e
#
_cell.length_a   1.000
_cell.length_b   1.000
_cell.length_c   1.000
_cell.angle_alpha   90.00
_cell.angle_beta   90.00
_cell.angle_gamma   90.00
#
_symmetry.space_group_name_H-M   'P 1'
#
loop_
_entity.id
_entity.type
_entity.pdbx_description
1 polymer ?
#
loop_
_entity_poly.entity_id
_entity_poly.type
_entity_poly.pdbx_seq_one_letter_code
_entity_poly.pdbx_strand_id
1 'polypeptide(L)'
;MAKIVSGLFPHMVLQRGRGNASNAAVCGTCKGEGEVAARVSCGGAILPGWDGRAVGRARGGLFKALITGIPPGGPYDIVLSLGRERLAVRDVLVGDVWILAGQSNMQGCGYFPDPPMGDVPFVRAFYMDDRWGVARDPVHHLHDAVAPVHYKIWGRRLPPQPPFRGVGPGVAFAQALHRLTGVPQGVVACAHGGTRIEQWLPNPEAEERERGSTLYGAMMGRIDRNYPSRRVAGLFWFQGCNDAVEEYVPEFRAKTERFFQILRADLGRPSLPIVMAQIGRYVADVNAPANELWSRIREEQRLLSLSASRVALVPTIDLELDEGVHLSGRAQYEVGRRAAAAAFALSRPLEAADRHLAGAISLCSAKAREYRMGAAEIVATFSNVVGELRSEGLARGFSLFFPKTGTRGYVCNVALRGNKALIRCMATMDQLREGASLYYGYGADPVCTIVDGAHRSLPAFGPVTFQLPSPTSH
;
A
#
# COMPACT_ATOMS: atom_id res chain seq x y z
N MET A 1 -17.21 37.02 -1.30
CA MET A 1 -17.56 35.88 -2.19
C MET A 1 -17.45 34.61 -1.38
N ALA A 2 -18.40 33.72 -1.49
CA ALA A 2 -18.31 32.41 -0.84
C ALA A 2 -17.15 31.59 -1.40
N LYS A 3 -16.52 30.77 -0.54
CA LYS A 3 -15.39 29.91 -0.89
C LYS A 3 -15.45 28.62 -0.09
N ILE A 4 -15.29 27.48 -0.76
CA ILE A 4 -15.10 26.18 -0.10
C ILE A 4 -13.66 26.11 0.43
N VAL A 5 -13.51 25.72 1.69
CA VAL A 5 -12.21 25.54 2.36
C VAL A 5 -11.85 24.05 2.43
N SER A 6 -12.86 23.18 2.66
CA SER A 6 -12.64 21.74 2.78
C SER A 6 -13.84 20.91 2.35
N GLY A 7 -13.59 19.68 1.93
CA GLY A 7 -14.58 18.63 1.74
C GLY A 7 -15.22 18.54 0.36
N LEU A 8 -15.03 19.53 -0.53
CA LEU A 8 -15.58 19.46 -1.90
C LEU A 8 -14.73 20.30 -2.85
N PHE A 9 -14.14 19.65 -3.85
CA PHE A 9 -13.28 20.29 -4.85
C PHE A 9 -13.56 19.73 -6.26
N PRO A 10 -13.26 20.49 -7.34
CA PRO A 10 -13.36 19.97 -8.70
C PRO A 10 -12.51 18.70 -8.89
N HIS A 11 -13.01 17.76 -9.69
CA HIS A 11 -12.38 16.47 -10.00
C HIS A 11 -12.19 15.51 -8.81
N MET A 12 -12.73 15.83 -7.63
CA MET A 12 -12.59 15.06 -6.41
C MET A 12 -13.38 13.75 -6.47
N VAL A 13 -12.90 12.73 -5.76
CA VAL A 13 -13.70 11.56 -5.39
C VAL A 13 -14.22 11.74 -3.96
N LEU A 14 -15.52 11.82 -3.77
CA LEU A 14 -16.14 11.78 -2.44
C LEU A 14 -16.15 10.35 -1.93
N GLN A 15 -15.64 10.15 -0.71
CA GLN A 15 -15.66 8.83 -0.10
C GLN A 15 -17.10 8.36 0.15
N ARG A 16 -17.45 7.19 -0.34
CA ARG A 16 -18.74 6.55 -0.03
C ARG A 16 -18.76 6.01 1.41
N GLY A 17 -19.96 6.09 2.03
CA GLY A 17 -20.22 5.55 3.36
C GLY A 17 -20.70 4.09 3.33
N ARG A 18 -21.08 3.56 4.50
CA ARG A 18 -21.65 2.20 4.64
C ARG A 18 -22.93 1.98 3.82
N GLY A 19 -23.70 3.03 3.57
CA GLY A 19 -24.92 2.99 2.73
C GLY A 19 -24.64 3.03 1.23
N ASN A 20 -23.40 2.76 0.79
CA ASN A 20 -22.99 2.80 -0.61
C ASN A 20 -23.38 4.10 -1.33
N ALA A 21 -23.20 5.23 -0.67
CA ALA A 21 -23.50 6.57 -1.20
C ALA A 21 -22.57 7.61 -0.55
N SER A 22 -22.48 8.82 -1.12
CA SER A 22 -21.67 9.90 -0.57
C SER A 22 -22.00 10.22 0.89
N ASN A 23 -20.98 10.59 1.66
CA ASN A 23 -21.12 11.11 3.03
C ASN A 23 -20.01 12.14 3.26
N ALA A 24 -20.14 13.31 2.63
CA ALA A 24 -19.12 14.34 2.60
C ALA A 24 -19.53 15.55 3.45
N ALA A 25 -18.72 15.87 4.44
CA ALA A 25 -18.79 17.15 5.15
C ALA A 25 -18.07 18.22 4.34
N VAL A 26 -18.72 19.38 4.15
CA VAL A 26 -18.18 20.53 3.41
C VAL A 26 -18.19 21.75 4.28
N CYS A 27 -17.08 22.46 4.34
CA CYS A 27 -16.96 23.71 5.09
C CYS A 27 -16.40 24.82 4.20
N GLY A 28 -16.81 26.05 4.50
CA GLY A 28 -16.30 27.21 3.78
C GLY A 28 -16.70 28.54 4.41
N THR A 29 -16.34 29.63 3.71
CA THR A 29 -16.67 31.00 4.09
C THR A 29 -17.76 31.55 3.17
N CYS A 30 -18.62 32.44 3.67
CA CYS A 30 -19.69 33.10 2.91
C CYS A 30 -20.02 34.46 3.53
N LYS A 31 -20.78 35.27 2.79
CA LYS A 31 -21.41 36.49 3.34
C LYS A 31 -22.88 36.28 3.70
N GLY A 32 -23.51 35.27 3.11
CA GLY A 32 -24.89 34.91 3.34
C GLY A 32 -25.13 34.26 4.70
N GLU A 33 -26.35 34.35 5.19
CA GLU A 33 -26.85 33.70 6.37
C GLU A 33 -28.03 32.79 5.99
N GLY A 34 -28.26 31.71 6.77
CA GLY A 34 -29.43 30.86 6.60
C GLY A 34 -29.12 29.49 6.04
N GLU A 35 -30.08 28.93 5.30
CA GLU A 35 -29.97 27.57 4.74
C GLU A 35 -28.96 27.50 3.60
N VAL A 36 -28.23 26.40 3.57
CA VAL A 36 -27.37 25.99 2.42
C VAL A 36 -28.13 24.90 1.67
N ALA A 37 -28.49 25.19 0.42
CA ALA A 37 -29.14 24.23 -0.47
C ALA A 37 -28.16 23.69 -1.52
N ALA A 38 -28.36 22.44 -1.94
CA ALA A 38 -27.57 21.81 -2.98
C ALA A 38 -28.43 21.37 -4.17
N ARG A 39 -27.89 21.58 -5.38
CA ARG A 39 -28.36 20.94 -6.61
C ARG A 39 -27.25 20.01 -7.12
N VAL A 40 -27.61 18.78 -7.48
CA VAL A 40 -26.68 17.80 -8.04
C VAL A 40 -27.21 17.32 -9.38
N SER A 41 -26.35 17.34 -10.40
CA SER A 41 -26.66 16.84 -11.74
C SER A 41 -25.57 15.87 -12.25
N CYS A 42 -25.97 15.01 -13.18
CA CYS A 42 -25.08 14.09 -13.90
C CYS A 42 -25.48 14.12 -15.38
N GLY A 43 -24.52 14.37 -16.28
CA GLY A 43 -24.81 14.50 -17.72
C GLY A 43 -25.86 15.57 -18.05
N GLY A 44 -25.95 16.64 -17.25
CA GLY A 44 -26.93 17.72 -17.40
C GLY A 44 -28.29 17.44 -16.75
N ALA A 45 -28.63 16.20 -16.38
CA ALA A 45 -29.85 15.84 -15.71
C ALA A 45 -29.71 15.97 -14.19
N ILE A 46 -30.69 16.61 -13.53
CA ILE A 46 -30.71 16.74 -12.08
C ILE A 46 -31.07 15.40 -11.45
N LEU A 47 -30.31 14.98 -10.43
CA LEU A 47 -30.61 13.76 -9.68
C LEU A 47 -31.94 13.89 -8.90
N PRO A 48 -32.76 12.84 -8.84
CA PRO A 48 -34.01 12.85 -8.05
C PRO A 48 -33.76 13.27 -6.59
N GLY A 49 -34.53 14.25 -6.11
CA GLY A 49 -34.40 14.78 -4.74
C GLY A 49 -33.19 15.69 -4.50
N TRP A 50 -32.49 16.14 -5.57
CA TRP A 50 -31.33 17.02 -5.47
C TRP A 50 -31.51 18.38 -6.18
N ASP A 51 -32.73 18.85 -6.35
CA ASP A 51 -32.97 20.19 -6.85
C ASP A 51 -33.34 21.15 -5.69
N GLY A 52 -32.33 21.86 -5.19
CA GLY A 52 -32.48 22.76 -4.06
C GLY A 52 -32.63 22.08 -2.70
N ARG A 53 -32.05 20.87 -2.53
CA ARG A 53 -32.08 20.10 -1.28
C ARG A 53 -31.34 20.84 -0.16
N ALA A 54 -31.97 21.05 0.99
CA ALA A 54 -31.29 21.56 2.17
C ALA A 54 -30.21 20.62 2.65
N VAL A 55 -28.94 21.10 2.75
CA VAL A 55 -27.78 20.31 3.12
C VAL A 55 -26.96 20.87 4.29
N GLY A 56 -27.33 22.08 4.77
CA GLY A 56 -26.61 22.70 5.87
C GLY A 56 -27.03 24.12 6.20
N ARG A 57 -26.14 24.83 6.90
CA ARG A 57 -26.38 26.21 7.33
C ARG A 57 -25.16 27.10 7.18
N ALA A 58 -25.41 28.37 6.91
CA ALA A 58 -24.49 29.50 6.92
C ALA A 58 -24.79 30.42 8.10
N ARG A 59 -23.76 30.74 8.89
CA ARG A 59 -23.83 31.64 10.05
C ARG A 59 -22.48 32.25 10.37
N GLY A 60 -22.45 33.55 10.66
CA GLY A 60 -21.23 34.24 11.14
C GLY A 60 -20.06 34.20 10.13
N GLY A 61 -20.37 34.31 8.83
CA GLY A 61 -19.37 34.27 7.79
C GLY A 61 -18.87 32.89 7.39
N LEU A 62 -19.35 31.82 8.01
CA LEU A 62 -19.00 30.43 7.76
C LEU A 62 -20.23 29.64 7.31
N PHE A 63 -20.01 28.60 6.51
CA PHE A 63 -21.03 27.59 6.24
C PHE A 63 -20.52 26.18 6.49
N LYS A 64 -21.44 25.31 6.87
CA LYS A 64 -21.25 23.86 6.98
C LYS A 64 -22.37 23.16 6.24
N ALA A 65 -22.03 22.16 5.43
CA ALA A 65 -22.98 21.34 4.69
C ALA A 65 -22.58 19.86 4.78
N LEU A 66 -23.59 18.98 4.69
CA LEU A 66 -23.40 17.53 4.66
C LEU A 66 -24.06 16.97 3.39
N ILE A 67 -23.25 16.49 2.46
CA ILE A 67 -23.69 15.93 1.18
C ILE A 67 -23.75 14.41 1.31
N THR A 68 -24.96 13.89 1.58
CA THR A 68 -25.20 12.45 1.80
C THR A 68 -26.21 11.91 0.82
N GLY A 69 -25.96 10.69 0.31
CA GLY A 69 -26.94 9.98 -0.51
C GLY A 69 -26.76 10.13 -2.02
N ILE A 70 -25.67 10.74 -2.51
CA ILE A 70 -25.31 10.67 -3.93
C ILE A 70 -24.77 9.26 -4.19
N PRO A 71 -25.31 8.50 -5.19
CA PRO A 71 -24.86 7.14 -5.48
C PRO A 71 -23.40 7.09 -5.97
N PRO A 72 -22.72 5.93 -5.92
CA PRO A 72 -21.41 5.75 -6.54
C PRO A 72 -21.48 5.98 -8.04
N GLY A 73 -20.43 6.60 -8.60
CA GLY A 73 -20.37 6.95 -10.04
C GLY A 73 -20.09 8.43 -10.24
N GLY A 74 -20.74 9.02 -11.19
CA GLY A 74 -20.54 10.39 -11.68
C GLY A 74 -20.07 10.38 -13.15
N PRO A 75 -19.53 11.49 -13.69
CA PRO A 75 -19.22 12.72 -12.97
C PRO A 75 -20.47 13.54 -12.60
N TYR A 76 -20.44 14.09 -11.40
CA TYR A 76 -21.49 14.94 -10.87
C TYR A 76 -21.06 16.41 -10.87
N ASP A 77 -21.99 17.30 -11.23
CA ASP A 77 -21.88 18.73 -10.99
C ASP A 77 -22.71 19.09 -9.75
N ILE A 78 -22.08 19.73 -8.76
CA ILE A 78 -22.68 20.09 -7.48
C ILE A 78 -22.69 21.59 -7.34
N VAL A 79 -23.87 22.19 -7.18
CA VAL A 79 -24.04 23.63 -6.93
C VAL A 79 -24.55 23.84 -5.54
N LEU A 80 -23.79 24.54 -4.69
CA LEU A 80 -24.23 24.99 -3.38
C LEU A 80 -24.77 26.41 -3.49
N SER A 81 -25.97 26.65 -2.96
CA SER A 81 -26.65 27.97 -2.91
C SER A 81 -26.71 28.43 -1.45
N LEU A 82 -26.22 29.67 -1.19
CA LEU A 82 -26.15 30.32 0.12
C LEU A 82 -26.77 31.74 -0.01
N GLY A 83 -28.04 31.86 0.10
CA GLY A 83 -28.77 33.08 -0.23
C GLY A 83 -28.56 33.46 -1.71
N ARG A 84 -27.91 34.60 -1.98
CA ARG A 84 -27.59 35.04 -3.36
C ARG A 84 -26.24 34.50 -3.89
N GLU A 85 -25.41 33.89 -3.04
CA GLU A 85 -24.12 33.33 -3.45
C GLU A 85 -24.29 31.90 -3.98
N ARG A 86 -23.53 31.55 -4.99
CA ARG A 86 -23.49 30.19 -5.56
C ARG A 86 -22.07 29.72 -5.74
N LEU A 87 -21.83 28.45 -5.39
CA LEU A 87 -20.56 27.75 -5.55
C LEU A 87 -20.81 26.52 -6.42
N ALA A 88 -20.25 26.51 -7.63
CA ALA A 88 -20.34 25.37 -8.54
C ALA A 88 -19.03 24.56 -8.48
N VAL A 89 -19.16 23.28 -8.23
CA VAL A 89 -18.04 22.31 -8.25
C VAL A 89 -18.40 21.24 -9.27
N ARG A 90 -17.52 21.05 -10.24
CA ARG A 90 -17.76 20.18 -11.39
C ARG A 90 -16.91 18.94 -11.37
N ASP A 91 -17.37 17.90 -12.10
CA ASP A 91 -16.65 16.66 -12.34
C ASP A 91 -16.27 15.95 -11.02
N VAL A 92 -17.25 15.82 -10.11
CA VAL A 92 -17.11 15.14 -8.83
C VAL A 92 -17.52 13.68 -8.99
N LEU A 93 -16.72 12.76 -8.48
CA LEU A 93 -17.06 11.34 -8.45
C LEU A 93 -17.46 10.93 -7.02
N VAL A 94 -18.18 9.82 -6.89
CA VAL A 94 -18.45 9.15 -5.60
C VAL A 94 -17.90 7.74 -5.67
N GLY A 95 -16.99 7.42 -4.76
CA GLY A 95 -16.26 6.14 -4.79
C GLY A 95 -15.45 5.86 -3.54
N ASP A 96 -14.38 5.11 -3.69
CA ASP A 96 -13.47 4.77 -2.59
C ASP A 96 -12.16 5.56 -2.71
N VAL A 97 -11.63 5.97 -1.57
CA VAL A 97 -10.42 6.80 -1.51
C VAL A 97 -9.35 6.14 -0.66
N TRP A 98 -8.15 6.05 -1.21
CA TRP A 98 -7.00 5.42 -0.59
C TRP A 98 -5.88 6.41 -0.35
N ILE A 99 -5.22 6.31 0.81
CA ILE A 99 -3.99 7.03 1.09
C ILE A 99 -2.83 6.24 0.48
N LEU A 100 -1.97 6.91 -0.29
CA LEU A 100 -0.71 6.36 -0.78
C LEU A 100 0.42 6.96 0.05
N ALA A 101 1.05 6.18 0.94
CA ALA A 101 2.12 6.66 1.79
C ALA A 101 3.28 5.66 1.88
N GLY A 102 4.47 6.15 2.21
CA GLY A 102 5.70 5.39 2.24
C GLY A 102 6.86 6.13 1.61
N GLN A 103 7.84 5.39 1.10
CA GLN A 103 9.07 5.98 0.54
C GLN A 103 9.13 5.91 -1.01
N SER A 104 10.32 5.93 -1.57
CA SER A 104 10.59 6.11 -2.99
C SER A 104 9.83 5.16 -3.93
N ASN A 105 9.69 3.88 -3.60
CA ASN A 105 8.90 2.95 -4.40
C ASN A 105 7.40 3.26 -4.39
N MET A 106 6.86 3.86 -3.33
CA MET A 106 5.49 4.39 -3.32
C MET A 106 5.40 5.74 -4.02
N GLN A 107 6.39 6.61 -3.82
CA GLN A 107 6.47 7.91 -4.51
C GLN A 107 6.44 7.75 -6.03
N GLY A 108 7.11 6.72 -6.54
CA GLY A 108 7.26 6.46 -7.96
C GLY A 108 8.64 6.84 -8.47
N CYS A 109 9.47 5.82 -8.65
CA CYS A 109 10.84 5.92 -9.17
C CYS A 109 11.08 5.03 -10.38
N GLY A 110 10.09 4.24 -10.80
CA GLY A 110 10.16 3.40 -12.00
C GLY A 110 10.20 4.23 -13.27
N TYR A 111 10.85 3.70 -14.31
CA TYR A 111 10.88 4.32 -15.62
C TYR A 111 9.56 4.08 -16.36
N PHE A 112 9.15 5.05 -17.18
CA PHE A 112 7.93 4.90 -17.95
C PHE A 112 8.09 3.74 -18.95
N PRO A 113 7.23 2.69 -18.88
CA PRO A 113 7.23 1.64 -19.90
C PRO A 113 6.65 2.16 -21.21
N ASP A 114 6.99 1.49 -22.31
CA ASP A 114 6.41 1.73 -23.62
C ASP A 114 5.48 0.56 -24.00
N PRO A 115 4.18 0.80 -24.24
CA PRO A 115 3.45 2.06 -24.01
C PRO A 115 3.23 2.34 -22.51
N PRO A 116 3.04 3.62 -22.12
CA PRO A 116 2.66 3.96 -20.76
C PRO A 116 1.23 3.53 -20.45
N MET A 117 0.88 3.48 -19.17
CA MET A 117 -0.49 3.15 -18.74
C MET A 117 -1.48 4.23 -19.19
N GLY A 118 -2.55 3.83 -19.86
CA GLY A 118 -3.60 4.72 -20.33
C GLY A 118 -4.48 5.27 -19.18
N ASP A 119 -5.16 6.35 -19.44
CA ASP A 119 -6.06 7.01 -18.51
C ASP A 119 -7.35 6.24 -18.27
N VAL A 120 -7.84 6.30 -17.05
CA VAL A 120 -9.20 5.83 -16.70
C VAL A 120 -9.95 7.00 -16.04
N PRO A 121 -11.01 7.54 -16.70
CA PRO A 121 -11.72 8.73 -16.22
C PRO A 121 -12.32 8.62 -14.81
N PHE A 122 -12.60 7.39 -14.35
CA PHE A 122 -13.13 7.10 -13.01
C PHE A 122 -12.06 6.90 -11.94
N VAL A 123 -10.79 7.15 -12.28
CA VAL A 123 -9.65 7.07 -11.36
C VAL A 123 -9.00 8.44 -11.23
N ARG A 124 -8.98 8.97 -10.02
CA ARG A 124 -8.50 10.33 -9.70
C ARG A 124 -7.37 10.29 -8.69
N ALA A 125 -6.49 11.29 -8.77
CA ALA A 125 -5.45 11.52 -7.80
C ALA A 125 -5.56 12.93 -7.20
N PHE A 126 -5.34 13.04 -5.90
CA PHE A 126 -5.02 14.29 -5.23
C PHE A 126 -3.50 14.44 -5.21
N TYR A 127 -3.00 15.24 -6.14
CA TYR A 127 -1.59 15.43 -6.41
C TYR A 127 -0.87 16.27 -5.33
N MET A 128 0.45 16.31 -5.37
CA MET A 128 1.27 17.00 -4.37
C MET A 128 1.08 18.53 -4.38
N ASP A 129 0.58 19.11 -5.48
CA ASP A 129 0.20 20.52 -5.62
C ASP A 129 -1.17 20.87 -5.01
N ASP A 130 -1.77 19.93 -4.27
CA ASP A 130 -3.08 20.04 -3.65
C ASP A 130 -4.25 20.23 -4.64
N ARG A 131 -4.16 19.61 -5.81
CA ARG A 131 -5.23 19.56 -6.82
C ARG A 131 -5.66 18.13 -7.15
N TRP A 132 -6.92 17.98 -7.44
CA TRP A 132 -7.49 16.74 -7.98
C TRP A 132 -7.41 16.73 -9.51
N GLY A 133 -7.18 15.55 -10.08
CA GLY A 133 -7.20 15.32 -11.53
C GLY A 133 -7.35 13.84 -11.87
N VAL A 134 -7.43 13.52 -13.17
CA VAL A 134 -7.31 12.13 -13.64
C VAL A 134 -5.97 11.58 -13.18
N ALA A 135 -5.98 10.37 -12.59
CA ALA A 135 -4.75 9.80 -12.04
C ALA A 135 -3.78 9.39 -13.15
N ARG A 136 -2.59 9.96 -13.11
CA ARG A 136 -1.46 9.70 -14.01
C ARG A 136 -0.16 9.71 -13.21
N ASP A 137 0.80 8.89 -13.59
CA ASP A 137 2.14 9.02 -13.03
C ASP A 137 2.88 10.23 -13.65
N PRO A 138 3.73 10.92 -12.87
CA PRO A 138 4.00 10.74 -11.45
C PRO A 138 2.88 11.32 -10.57
N VAL A 139 2.32 10.50 -9.67
CA VAL A 139 1.32 10.98 -8.69
C VAL A 139 1.98 11.84 -7.61
N HIS A 140 3.21 11.51 -7.21
CA HIS A 140 3.97 12.20 -6.17
C HIS A 140 5.07 13.08 -6.79
N HIS A 141 4.69 14.11 -7.52
CA HIS A 141 5.65 15.07 -8.05
C HIS A 141 6.10 16.03 -6.92
N LEU A 142 7.15 15.66 -6.17
CA LEU A 142 7.57 16.38 -4.96
C LEU A 142 8.03 17.83 -5.24
N HIS A 143 8.45 18.14 -6.47
CA HIS A 143 8.77 19.50 -6.87
C HIS A 143 7.60 20.46 -6.67
N ASP A 144 6.37 19.99 -6.90
CA ASP A 144 5.14 20.78 -6.79
C ASP A 144 4.50 20.72 -5.40
N ALA A 145 5.12 19.97 -4.46
CA ALA A 145 4.53 19.76 -3.15
C ALA A 145 4.29 21.07 -2.39
N VAL A 146 3.09 21.18 -1.81
CA VAL A 146 2.68 22.34 -1.01
C VAL A 146 3.21 22.28 0.41
N ALA A 147 3.17 21.08 1.04
CA ALA A 147 3.58 20.92 2.43
C ALA A 147 5.11 21.07 2.61
N PRO A 148 5.56 21.85 3.60
CA PRO A 148 6.98 22.18 3.78
C PRO A 148 7.89 20.99 4.03
N VAL A 149 7.41 19.90 4.64
CA VAL A 149 8.22 18.71 4.88
C VAL A 149 8.87 18.18 3.59
N HIS A 150 8.18 18.25 2.45
CA HIS A 150 8.66 17.65 1.20
C HIS A 150 9.87 18.37 0.58
N TYR A 151 10.16 19.61 0.98
CA TYR A 151 11.40 20.29 0.60
C TYR A 151 12.38 20.47 1.77
N LYS A 152 11.92 20.36 3.02
CA LYS A 152 12.77 20.47 4.23
C LYS A 152 13.60 19.21 4.50
N ILE A 153 13.10 18.02 4.25
CA ILE A 153 13.85 16.76 4.43
C ILE A 153 15.21 16.81 3.73
N TRP A 154 15.27 17.42 2.55
CA TRP A 154 16.51 17.57 1.79
C TRP A 154 17.15 18.98 1.91
N GLY A 155 16.61 19.85 2.78
CA GLY A 155 17.06 21.22 2.94
C GLY A 155 16.83 22.14 1.74
N ARG A 156 16.13 21.64 0.71
CA ARG A 156 15.83 22.37 -0.53
C ARG A 156 14.62 21.76 -1.24
N ARG A 157 13.99 22.55 -2.13
CA ARG A 157 12.99 22.00 -3.06
C ARG A 157 13.69 21.06 -4.05
N LEU A 158 13.14 19.88 -4.21
CA LEU A 158 13.65 18.89 -5.16
C LEU A 158 13.45 19.41 -6.61
N PRO A 159 14.35 19.10 -7.54
CA PRO A 159 14.14 19.39 -8.96
C PRO A 159 12.96 18.58 -9.51
N PRO A 160 12.37 18.98 -10.64
CA PRO A 160 11.43 18.13 -11.37
C PRO A 160 12.06 16.76 -11.65
N GLN A 161 11.24 15.73 -11.61
CA GLN A 161 11.70 14.39 -12.01
C GLN A 161 12.05 14.37 -13.50
N PRO A 162 13.05 13.56 -13.90
CA PRO A 162 13.33 13.34 -15.31
C PRO A 162 12.08 12.81 -16.05
N PRO A 163 11.84 13.18 -17.31
CA PRO A 163 10.62 12.83 -18.04
C PRO A 163 10.44 11.33 -18.30
N PHE A 164 11.49 10.54 -18.14
CA PHE A 164 11.46 9.08 -18.30
C PHE A 164 11.17 8.31 -17.00
N ARG A 165 11.05 9.03 -15.85
CA ARG A 165 10.95 8.45 -14.51
C ARG A 165 9.74 9.03 -13.76
N GLY A 166 9.12 8.24 -12.89
CA GLY A 166 8.04 8.71 -12.02
C GLY A 166 6.92 7.70 -11.80
N VAL A 167 7.05 6.50 -12.36
CA VAL A 167 6.04 5.44 -12.21
C VAL A 167 6.07 4.90 -10.80
N GLY A 168 4.90 4.93 -10.15
CA GLY A 168 4.63 4.30 -8.86
C GLY A 168 3.48 3.28 -8.94
N PRO A 169 3.20 2.54 -7.87
CA PRO A 169 2.15 1.53 -7.89
C PRO A 169 0.73 2.12 -7.78
N GLY A 170 0.60 3.42 -7.45
CA GLY A 170 -0.66 4.05 -7.07
C GLY A 170 -1.70 4.11 -8.17
N VAL A 171 -1.31 4.47 -9.40
CA VAL A 171 -2.24 4.54 -10.56
C VAL A 171 -2.73 3.14 -10.91
N ALA A 172 -1.81 2.18 -11.06
CA ALA A 172 -2.13 0.79 -11.36
C ALA A 172 -3.03 0.16 -10.29
N PHE A 173 -2.77 0.46 -9.01
CA PHE A 173 -3.60 0.05 -7.88
C PHE A 173 -5.04 0.55 -8.04
N ALA A 174 -5.21 1.86 -8.24
CA ALA A 174 -6.54 2.46 -8.33
C ALA A 174 -7.31 1.97 -9.58
N GLN A 175 -6.65 1.85 -10.72
CA GLN A 175 -7.26 1.31 -11.93
C GLN A 175 -7.68 -0.16 -11.79
N ALA A 176 -6.82 -1.00 -11.20
CA ALA A 176 -7.15 -2.40 -10.95
C ALA A 176 -8.30 -2.52 -9.94
N LEU A 177 -8.31 -1.70 -8.88
CA LEU A 177 -9.38 -1.70 -7.89
C LEU A 177 -10.70 -1.20 -8.49
N HIS A 178 -10.67 -0.21 -9.40
CA HIS A 178 -11.83 0.22 -10.16
C HIS A 178 -12.42 -0.95 -10.97
N ARG A 179 -11.58 -1.68 -11.71
CA ARG A 179 -12.02 -2.87 -12.48
C ARG A 179 -12.65 -3.95 -11.60
N LEU A 180 -12.10 -4.19 -10.41
CA LEU A 180 -12.61 -5.20 -9.46
C LEU A 180 -13.93 -4.80 -8.80
N THR A 181 -14.13 -3.50 -8.55
CA THR A 181 -15.27 -3.00 -7.77
C THR A 181 -16.38 -2.37 -8.61
N GLY A 182 -16.08 -1.94 -9.83
CA GLY A 182 -16.97 -1.10 -10.66
C GLY A 182 -17.18 0.32 -10.09
N VAL A 183 -16.45 0.72 -9.04
CA VAL A 183 -16.64 1.97 -8.31
C VAL A 183 -15.48 2.92 -8.61
N PRO A 184 -15.73 4.24 -8.78
CA PRO A 184 -14.65 5.22 -8.92
C PRO A 184 -13.64 5.14 -7.79
N GLN A 185 -12.37 5.37 -8.11
CA GLN A 185 -11.27 5.32 -7.15
C GLN A 185 -10.56 6.67 -7.05
N GLY A 186 -10.30 7.10 -5.84
CA GLY A 186 -9.44 8.24 -5.54
C GLY A 186 -8.19 7.81 -4.80
N VAL A 187 -7.06 8.44 -5.10
CA VAL A 187 -5.82 8.26 -4.35
C VAL A 187 -5.30 9.60 -3.87
N VAL A 188 -4.83 9.63 -2.62
CA VAL A 188 -4.22 10.81 -2.01
C VAL A 188 -2.72 10.60 -1.91
N ALA A 189 -1.95 11.38 -2.65
CA ALA A 189 -0.50 11.31 -2.68
C ALA A 189 0.10 11.82 -1.36
N CYS A 190 0.88 10.99 -0.64
CA CYS A 190 1.52 11.35 0.62
C CYS A 190 2.97 10.83 0.74
N ALA A 191 3.47 10.02 -0.21
CA ALA A 191 4.78 9.40 -0.08
C ALA A 191 5.94 10.38 -0.25
N HIS A 192 7.10 10.05 0.35
CA HIS A 192 8.35 10.79 0.23
C HIS A 192 9.54 9.83 0.25
N GLY A 193 10.37 9.88 -0.79
CA GLY A 193 11.56 9.04 -0.93
C GLY A 193 12.62 9.27 0.13
N GLY A 194 13.41 8.22 0.42
CA GLY A 194 14.53 8.32 1.37
C GLY A 194 14.11 8.42 2.83
N THR A 195 12.88 8.05 3.20
CA THR A 195 12.35 8.20 4.56
C THR A 195 12.36 6.89 5.35
N ARG A 196 12.61 6.99 6.66
CA ARG A 196 12.53 5.90 7.64
C ARG A 196 11.18 5.92 8.34
N ILE A 197 10.79 4.78 8.94
CA ILE A 197 9.52 4.67 9.68
C ILE A 197 9.37 5.71 10.79
N GLU A 198 10.44 6.05 11.49
CA GLU A 198 10.42 7.03 12.57
C GLU A 198 9.92 8.41 12.13
N GLN A 199 10.26 8.83 10.92
CA GLN A 199 9.83 10.12 10.34
C GLN A 199 8.32 10.17 10.03
N TRP A 200 7.65 9.01 10.07
CA TRP A 200 6.19 8.88 9.90
C TRP A 200 5.41 8.86 11.20
N LEU A 201 6.08 8.83 12.35
CA LEU A 201 5.42 8.99 13.64
C LEU A 201 5.06 10.46 13.87
N PRO A 202 3.93 10.76 14.55
CA PRO A 202 3.55 12.12 14.87
C PRO A 202 4.61 12.86 15.70
N ASN A 203 4.84 14.10 15.35
CA ASN A 203 5.65 15.04 16.12
C ASN A 203 4.85 16.34 16.33
N PRO A 204 3.99 16.42 17.38
CA PRO A 204 3.12 17.56 17.63
C PRO A 204 3.87 18.89 17.76
N GLU A 205 5.01 18.91 18.45
CA GLU A 205 5.80 20.13 18.64
C GLU A 205 6.30 20.73 17.31
N ALA A 206 6.69 19.87 16.35
CA ALA A 206 7.10 20.34 15.02
C ALA A 206 5.90 20.88 14.24
N GLU A 207 4.72 20.24 14.34
CA GLU A 207 3.50 20.65 13.68
C GLU A 207 2.91 21.94 14.27
N GLU A 208 3.05 22.19 15.58
CA GLU A 208 2.67 23.46 16.22
C GLU A 208 3.54 24.63 15.73
N ARG A 209 4.83 24.38 15.54
CA ARG A 209 5.75 25.42 15.01
C ARG A 209 5.49 25.73 13.53
N GLU A 210 5.19 24.71 12.74
CA GLU A 210 4.89 24.87 11.31
C GLU A 210 4.03 23.72 10.81
N ARG A 211 2.81 24.02 10.41
CA ARG A 211 1.87 23.04 9.90
C ARG A 211 2.38 22.36 8.62
N GLY A 212 2.35 21.04 8.57
CA GLY A 212 2.86 20.24 7.47
C GLY A 212 4.38 20.13 7.44
N SER A 213 5.05 20.38 8.57
CA SER A 213 6.51 20.22 8.72
C SER A 213 6.94 18.78 8.97
N THR A 214 6.01 17.87 9.24
CA THR A 214 6.23 16.43 9.39
C THR A 214 5.49 15.64 8.33
N LEU A 215 5.96 14.43 8.02
CA LEU A 215 5.29 13.55 7.03
C LEU A 215 3.88 13.17 7.49
N TYR A 216 3.73 12.86 8.78
CA TYR A 216 2.44 12.53 9.36
C TYR A 216 1.49 13.73 9.33
N GLY A 217 1.95 14.90 9.74
CA GLY A 217 1.15 16.14 9.74
C GLY A 217 0.74 16.58 8.34
N ALA A 218 1.65 16.49 7.36
CA ALA A 218 1.35 16.76 5.96
C ALA A 218 0.28 15.79 5.41
N MET A 219 0.40 14.49 5.70
CA MET A 219 -0.59 13.48 5.32
C MET A 219 -1.96 13.79 5.94
N MET A 220 -2.02 14.03 7.25
CA MET A 220 -3.27 14.33 7.95
C MET A 220 -3.89 15.65 7.48
N GLY A 221 -3.08 16.68 7.22
CA GLY A 221 -3.56 17.94 6.68
C GLY A 221 -4.23 17.81 5.32
N ARG A 222 -3.70 16.95 4.44
CA ARG A 222 -4.30 16.61 3.14
C ARG A 222 -5.61 15.84 3.29
N ILE A 223 -5.67 14.92 4.27
CA ILE A 223 -6.90 14.18 4.61
C ILE A 223 -7.95 15.15 5.16
N ASP A 224 -7.62 15.97 6.15
CA ASP A 224 -8.55 16.91 6.77
C ASP A 224 -9.12 17.94 5.78
N ARG A 225 -8.29 18.39 4.83
CA ARG A 225 -8.73 19.29 3.77
C ARG A 225 -9.78 18.64 2.86
N ASN A 226 -9.54 17.41 2.43
CA ASN A 226 -10.40 16.72 1.47
C ASN A 226 -11.57 15.98 2.16
N TYR A 227 -11.34 15.45 3.34
CA TYR A 227 -12.28 14.59 4.07
C TYR A 227 -12.38 15.04 5.53
N PRO A 228 -13.10 16.15 5.85
CA PRO A 228 -13.22 16.64 7.22
C PRO A 228 -13.79 15.62 8.22
N SER A 229 -14.52 14.63 7.73
CA SER A 229 -14.98 13.48 8.53
C SER A 229 -13.92 12.39 8.69
N ARG A 230 -12.72 12.57 8.16
CA ARG A 230 -11.59 11.64 8.16
C ARG A 230 -11.93 10.23 7.65
N ARG A 231 -12.93 10.12 6.77
CA ARG A 231 -13.32 8.84 6.19
C ARG A 231 -12.58 8.61 4.88
N VAL A 232 -11.83 7.50 4.85
CA VAL A 232 -11.11 6.98 3.67
C VAL A 232 -11.28 5.45 3.63
N ALA A 233 -11.09 4.82 2.48
CA ALA A 233 -11.23 3.37 2.32
C ALA A 233 -10.09 2.60 2.99
N GLY A 234 -8.85 3.07 2.87
CA GLY A 234 -7.69 2.42 3.44
C GLY A 234 -6.37 3.15 3.18
N LEU A 235 -5.29 2.50 3.59
CA LEU A 235 -3.90 2.90 3.37
C LEU A 235 -3.23 1.88 2.45
N PHE A 236 -2.50 2.34 1.43
CA PHE A 236 -1.50 1.57 0.72
C PHE A 236 -0.11 2.09 1.13
N TRP A 237 0.67 1.20 1.78
CA TRP A 237 1.94 1.50 2.43
C TRP A 237 3.10 0.77 1.77
N PHE A 238 4.14 1.50 1.34
CA PHE A 238 5.35 0.90 0.80
C PHE A 238 6.59 1.61 1.34
N GLN A 239 7.17 1.07 2.41
CA GLN A 239 8.29 1.66 3.14
C GLN A 239 9.10 0.54 3.82
N GLY A 240 10.38 0.77 4.14
CA GLY A 240 11.26 -0.13 4.88
C GLY A 240 12.71 -0.17 4.36
N CYS A 241 12.97 0.26 3.12
CA CYS A 241 14.33 0.20 2.55
C CYS A 241 15.34 1.03 3.35
N ASN A 242 14.95 2.21 3.82
CA ASN A 242 15.83 3.10 4.60
C ASN A 242 15.99 2.67 6.07
N ASP A 243 15.21 1.68 6.51
CA ASP A 243 15.31 1.09 7.85
C ASP A 243 16.17 -0.17 7.87
N ALA A 244 16.66 -0.64 6.69
CA ALA A 244 17.58 -1.78 6.59
C ALA A 244 19.01 -1.42 7.02
N VAL A 245 19.13 -0.88 8.23
CA VAL A 245 20.36 -0.44 8.89
C VAL A 245 20.37 -1.04 10.31
N GLU A 246 21.51 -1.44 10.83
CA GLU A 246 21.63 -2.15 12.09
C GLU A 246 20.97 -1.43 13.27
N GLU A 247 21.07 -0.09 13.29
CA GLU A 247 20.48 0.77 14.31
C GLU A 247 18.93 0.72 14.31
N TYR A 248 18.27 0.58 13.12
CA TYR A 248 16.82 0.77 13.00
C TYR A 248 16.02 -0.53 12.93
N VAL A 249 16.63 -1.61 12.41
CA VAL A 249 15.96 -2.91 12.26
C VAL A 249 15.31 -3.43 13.55
N PRO A 250 15.93 -3.32 14.75
CA PRO A 250 15.33 -3.86 15.98
C PRO A 250 13.98 -3.25 16.35
N GLU A 251 13.74 -1.98 16.01
CA GLU A 251 12.52 -1.25 16.35
C GLU A 251 11.53 -1.12 15.19
N PHE A 252 11.92 -1.55 13.98
CA PHE A 252 11.15 -1.32 12.77
C PHE A 252 9.69 -1.82 12.86
N ARG A 253 9.47 -3.07 13.29
CA ARG A 253 8.13 -3.65 13.42
C ARG A 253 7.27 -2.88 14.43
N ALA A 254 7.81 -2.63 15.61
CA ALA A 254 7.11 -1.94 16.68
C ALA A 254 6.72 -0.49 16.26
N LYS A 255 7.63 0.24 15.62
CA LYS A 255 7.37 1.59 15.11
C LYS A 255 6.34 1.58 13.98
N THR A 256 6.39 0.61 13.05
CA THR A 256 5.42 0.47 11.97
C THR A 256 4.02 0.13 12.51
N GLU A 257 3.94 -0.80 13.47
CA GLU A 257 2.67 -1.13 14.13
C GLU A 257 2.09 0.07 14.87
N ARG A 258 2.92 0.80 15.59
CA ARG A 258 2.53 2.04 16.28
C ARG A 258 2.00 3.10 15.30
N PHE A 259 2.66 3.30 14.17
CA PHE A 259 2.17 4.20 13.12
C PHE A 259 0.77 3.80 12.63
N PHE A 260 0.53 2.51 12.36
CA PHE A 260 -0.78 2.03 11.94
C PHE A 260 -1.86 2.21 13.02
N GLN A 261 -1.52 1.98 14.28
CA GLN A 261 -2.44 2.18 15.42
C GLN A 261 -2.82 3.66 15.58
N ILE A 262 -1.85 4.57 15.52
CA ILE A 262 -2.07 6.01 15.62
C ILE A 262 -2.94 6.49 14.45
N LEU A 263 -2.61 6.13 13.21
CA LEU A 263 -3.40 6.49 12.04
C LEU A 263 -4.86 6.01 12.16
N ARG A 264 -5.07 4.78 12.61
CA ARG A 264 -6.42 4.23 12.84
C ARG A 264 -7.19 4.99 13.92
N ALA A 265 -6.52 5.38 14.99
CA ALA A 265 -7.11 6.18 16.08
C ALA A 265 -7.50 7.58 15.58
N ASP A 266 -6.59 8.28 14.92
CA ASP A 266 -6.81 9.65 14.43
C ASP A 266 -7.89 9.72 13.34
N LEU A 267 -8.02 8.67 12.52
CA LEU A 267 -9.11 8.56 11.54
C LEU A 267 -10.43 8.04 12.16
N GLY A 268 -10.46 7.65 13.42
CA GLY A 268 -11.62 7.02 14.06
C GLY A 268 -12.01 5.69 13.36
N ARG A 269 -11.03 4.95 12.83
CA ARG A 269 -11.21 3.75 12.01
C ARG A 269 -10.33 2.59 12.52
N PRO A 270 -10.65 1.97 13.68
CA PRO A 270 -9.82 0.91 14.27
C PRO A 270 -9.59 -0.29 13.34
N SER A 271 -10.51 -0.53 12.41
CA SER A 271 -10.40 -1.59 11.41
C SER A 271 -10.07 -1.09 10.00
N LEU A 272 -9.39 0.08 9.87
CA LEU A 272 -8.97 0.59 8.57
C LEU A 272 -8.12 -0.46 7.84
N PRO A 273 -8.48 -0.84 6.60
CA PRO A 273 -7.67 -1.73 5.78
C PRO A 273 -6.31 -1.10 5.46
N ILE A 274 -5.25 -1.90 5.59
CA ILE A 274 -3.89 -1.50 5.23
C ILE A 274 -3.33 -2.55 4.29
N VAL A 275 -2.89 -2.13 3.13
CA VAL A 275 -2.12 -2.95 2.19
C VAL A 275 -0.67 -2.53 2.30
N MET A 276 0.20 -3.43 2.72
CA MET A 276 1.62 -3.18 2.93
C MET A 276 2.44 -3.95 1.90
N ALA A 277 3.24 -3.24 1.08
CA ALA A 277 4.21 -3.89 0.22
C ALA A 277 5.44 -4.32 1.04
N GLN A 278 5.85 -5.59 0.90
CA GLN A 278 7.14 -6.07 1.41
C GLN A 278 8.24 -5.53 0.52
N ILE A 279 9.35 -5.02 1.09
CA ILE A 279 10.45 -4.45 0.30
C ILE A 279 11.05 -5.49 -0.66
N GLY A 280 11.41 -5.03 -1.85
CA GLY A 280 11.96 -5.84 -2.92
C GLY A 280 13.48 -6.11 -2.78
N ARG A 281 14.14 -6.24 -3.91
CA ARG A 281 15.59 -6.49 -4.03
C ARG A 281 16.38 -5.20 -3.84
N TYR A 282 17.67 -5.35 -3.50
CA TYR A 282 18.65 -4.28 -3.41
C TYR A 282 19.97 -4.75 -4.02
N VAL A 283 20.35 -4.18 -5.15
CA VAL A 283 21.52 -4.61 -5.94
C VAL A 283 22.69 -3.65 -5.85
N ALA A 284 22.54 -2.48 -5.24
CA ALA A 284 23.57 -1.46 -5.21
C ALA A 284 24.73 -1.79 -4.27
N ASP A 285 24.47 -2.57 -3.19
CA ASP A 285 25.48 -2.97 -2.23
C ASP A 285 25.13 -4.36 -1.65
N VAL A 286 25.73 -5.40 -2.21
CA VAL A 286 25.46 -6.81 -1.85
C VAL A 286 26.57 -7.32 -0.95
N ASN A 287 26.74 -6.71 0.21
CA ASN A 287 27.67 -7.18 1.26
C ASN A 287 26.97 -8.02 2.33
N ALA A 288 27.72 -8.63 3.24
CA ALA A 288 27.18 -9.49 4.29
C ALA A 288 26.20 -8.74 5.24
N PRO A 289 26.49 -7.52 5.73
CA PRO A 289 25.52 -6.76 6.52
C PRO A 289 24.24 -6.45 5.75
N ALA A 290 24.31 -5.98 4.51
CA ALA A 290 23.12 -5.68 3.71
C ALA A 290 22.25 -6.93 3.49
N ASN A 291 22.84 -8.09 3.26
CA ASN A 291 22.12 -9.35 3.11
C ASN A 291 21.27 -9.69 4.34
N GLU A 292 21.81 -9.53 5.53
CA GLU A 292 21.13 -9.80 6.78
C GLU A 292 20.05 -8.76 7.07
N LEU A 293 20.38 -7.48 6.97
CA LEU A 293 19.50 -6.36 7.33
C LEU A 293 18.26 -6.31 6.43
N TRP A 294 18.41 -6.50 5.12
CA TRP A 294 17.29 -6.56 4.19
C TRP A 294 16.39 -7.77 4.45
N SER A 295 16.98 -8.93 4.74
CA SER A 295 16.23 -10.13 5.11
C SER A 295 15.42 -9.92 6.38
N ARG A 296 16.00 -9.25 7.38
CA ARG A 296 15.32 -8.93 8.65
C ARG A 296 14.14 -7.97 8.45
N ILE A 297 14.30 -6.89 7.69
CA ILE A 297 13.17 -5.98 7.41
C ILE A 297 12.02 -6.72 6.72
N ARG A 298 12.30 -7.58 5.73
CA ARG A 298 11.26 -8.38 5.07
C ARG A 298 10.55 -9.32 6.05
N GLU A 299 11.29 -9.95 6.93
CA GLU A 299 10.71 -10.81 7.97
C GLU A 299 9.87 -10.01 8.97
N GLU A 300 10.31 -8.84 9.42
CA GLU A 300 9.54 -7.98 10.29
C GLU A 300 8.23 -7.50 9.64
N GLN A 301 8.25 -7.18 8.35
CA GLN A 301 7.04 -6.87 7.57
C GLN A 301 6.08 -8.07 7.50
N ARG A 302 6.61 -9.28 7.26
CA ARG A 302 5.81 -10.51 7.22
C ARG A 302 5.17 -10.80 8.59
N LEU A 303 5.96 -10.74 9.66
CA LEU A 303 5.48 -10.96 11.03
C LEU A 303 4.41 -9.94 11.42
N LEU A 304 4.59 -8.67 11.07
CA LEU A 304 3.58 -7.62 11.29
C LEU A 304 2.26 -7.96 10.58
N SER A 305 2.31 -8.42 9.33
CA SER A 305 1.10 -8.79 8.59
C SER A 305 0.35 -9.99 9.18
N LEU A 306 1.03 -10.86 9.91
CA LEU A 306 0.43 -12.00 10.59
C LEU A 306 -0.19 -11.64 11.96
N SER A 307 0.38 -10.64 12.65
CA SER A 307 -0.06 -10.23 13.99
C SER A 307 -1.09 -9.10 13.95
N ALA A 308 -0.98 -8.16 13.01
CA ALA A 308 -1.86 -7.00 12.94
C ALA A 308 -3.14 -7.30 12.16
N SER A 309 -4.30 -6.97 12.75
CA SER A 309 -5.58 -7.19 12.09
C SER A 309 -5.73 -6.29 10.86
N ARG A 310 -6.34 -6.82 9.78
CA ARG A 310 -6.65 -6.10 8.54
C ARG A 310 -5.42 -5.43 7.89
N VAL A 311 -4.27 -6.10 7.98
CA VAL A 311 -3.05 -5.77 7.25
C VAL A 311 -2.79 -6.90 6.24
N ALA A 312 -2.78 -6.56 4.96
CA ALA A 312 -2.42 -7.49 3.89
C ALA A 312 -0.99 -7.19 3.42
N LEU A 313 -0.18 -8.23 3.23
CA LEU A 313 1.18 -8.13 2.71
C LEU A 313 1.20 -8.40 1.20
N VAL A 314 1.91 -7.56 0.46
CA VAL A 314 2.13 -7.71 -0.99
C VAL A 314 3.63 -7.92 -1.23
N PRO A 315 4.08 -9.13 -1.54
CA PRO A 315 5.48 -9.40 -1.86
C PRO A 315 5.91 -8.74 -3.17
N THR A 316 7.16 -8.26 -3.20
CA THR A 316 7.78 -7.65 -4.39
C THR A 316 9.15 -8.24 -4.73
N ILE A 317 9.53 -9.32 -4.03
CA ILE A 317 10.87 -9.93 -4.10
C ILE A 317 11.19 -10.58 -5.45
N ASP A 318 10.17 -10.95 -6.22
CA ASP A 318 10.25 -11.57 -7.54
C ASP A 318 10.31 -10.55 -8.69
N LEU A 319 10.20 -9.25 -8.38
CA LEU A 319 10.04 -8.20 -9.37
C LEU A 319 11.38 -7.57 -9.79
N GLU A 320 11.41 -7.06 -11.01
CA GLU A 320 12.58 -6.42 -11.62
C GLU A 320 12.79 -4.99 -11.12
N LEU A 321 14.03 -4.53 -11.22
CA LEU A 321 14.46 -3.18 -10.86
C LEU A 321 14.90 -2.40 -12.10
N ASP A 322 14.67 -1.08 -12.12
CA ASP A 322 15.27 -0.14 -13.08
C ASP A 322 16.63 0.36 -12.58
N GLU A 323 16.82 0.41 -11.26
CA GLU A 323 18.07 0.84 -10.62
C GLU A 323 18.18 0.26 -9.20
N GLY A 324 19.36 0.34 -8.61
CA GLY A 324 19.81 -0.28 -7.35
C GLY A 324 18.77 -0.78 -6.33
N VAL A 325 17.64 -0.08 -6.17
CA VAL A 325 16.60 -0.38 -5.16
C VAL A 325 15.18 -0.10 -5.68
N HIS A 326 15.05 0.52 -6.82
CA HIS A 326 13.75 0.95 -7.34
C HIS A 326 13.22 -0.04 -8.38
N LEU A 327 11.99 -0.47 -8.11
CA LEU A 327 11.27 -1.36 -9.02
C LEU A 327 11.07 -0.70 -10.39
N SER A 328 11.13 -1.50 -11.46
CA SER A 328 10.85 -1.03 -12.81
C SER A 328 9.42 -0.51 -12.93
N GLY A 329 9.15 0.31 -13.93
CA GLY A 329 7.80 0.82 -14.16
C GLY A 329 6.78 -0.30 -14.36
N ARG A 330 7.16 -1.39 -15.05
CA ARG A 330 6.29 -2.58 -15.21
C ARG A 330 6.10 -3.31 -13.88
N ALA A 331 7.14 -3.43 -13.10
CA ALA A 331 7.07 -4.01 -11.75
C ALA A 331 6.19 -3.18 -10.81
N GLN A 332 6.24 -1.85 -10.89
CA GLN A 332 5.34 -0.96 -10.13
C GLN A 332 3.86 -1.20 -10.50
N TYR A 333 3.56 -1.40 -11.78
CA TYR A 333 2.19 -1.74 -12.19
C TYR A 333 1.74 -3.09 -11.63
N GLU A 334 2.64 -4.08 -11.60
CA GLU A 334 2.34 -5.38 -11.00
C GLU A 334 2.11 -5.28 -9.49
N VAL A 335 2.90 -4.50 -8.76
CA VAL A 335 2.66 -4.22 -7.32
C VAL A 335 1.29 -3.59 -7.13
N GLY A 336 0.92 -2.61 -7.96
CA GLY A 336 -0.39 -1.97 -7.91
C GLY A 336 -1.53 -2.98 -8.12
N ARG A 337 -1.40 -3.87 -9.11
CA ARG A 337 -2.38 -4.92 -9.39
C ARG A 337 -2.54 -5.90 -8.21
N ARG A 338 -1.42 -6.39 -7.65
CA ARG A 338 -1.42 -7.27 -6.46
C ARG A 338 -2.03 -6.58 -5.25
N ALA A 339 -1.69 -5.32 -5.03
CA ALA A 339 -2.23 -4.52 -3.94
C ALA A 339 -3.74 -4.28 -4.07
N ALA A 340 -4.25 -4.08 -5.29
CA ALA A 340 -5.68 -3.94 -5.54
C ALA A 340 -6.46 -5.23 -5.21
N ALA A 341 -5.95 -6.39 -5.56
CA ALA A 341 -6.56 -7.67 -5.19
C ALA A 341 -6.61 -7.84 -3.66
N ALA A 342 -5.53 -7.52 -2.95
CA ALA A 342 -5.47 -7.54 -1.50
C ALA A 342 -6.44 -6.54 -0.85
N ALA A 343 -6.50 -5.31 -1.36
CA ALA A 343 -7.43 -4.27 -0.91
C ALA A 343 -8.89 -4.68 -1.10
N PHE A 344 -9.22 -5.24 -2.25
CA PHE A 344 -10.54 -5.75 -2.57
C PHE A 344 -10.97 -6.83 -1.60
N ALA A 345 -10.10 -7.80 -1.32
CA ALA A 345 -10.36 -8.86 -0.35
C ALA A 345 -10.55 -8.30 1.07
N LEU A 346 -9.73 -7.31 1.50
CA LEU A 346 -9.90 -6.66 2.79
C LEU A 346 -11.19 -5.82 2.89
N SER A 347 -11.75 -5.31 1.79
CA SER A 347 -12.91 -4.41 1.81
C SER A 347 -14.25 -5.12 1.97
N ARG A 348 -14.29 -6.45 1.81
CA ARG A 348 -15.48 -7.27 1.87
C ARG A 348 -15.66 -7.95 3.24
N PRO A 349 -16.91 -8.28 3.67
CA PRO A 349 -17.10 -9.34 4.65
C PRO A 349 -16.49 -10.61 4.03
N LEU A 350 -15.46 -11.15 4.67
CA LEU A 350 -14.74 -12.30 4.14
C LEU A 350 -15.64 -13.53 4.24
N GLU A 351 -16.29 -13.90 3.16
CA GLU A 351 -16.80 -15.26 3.00
C GLU A 351 -15.61 -16.23 3.01
N ALA A 352 -15.84 -17.43 3.53
CA ALA A 352 -14.76 -18.39 3.75
C ALA A 352 -13.94 -18.69 2.47
N ALA A 353 -14.58 -18.58 1.28
CA ALA A 353 -13.96 -18.80 -0.02
C ALA A 353 -12.94 -17.73 -0.42
N ASP A 354 -13.09 -16.48 0.04
CA ASP A 354 -12.27 -15.33 -0.40
C ASP A 354 -11.18 -14.93 0.61
N ARG A 355 -11.14 -15.57 1.78
CA ARG A 355 -10.14 -15.26 2.82
C ARG A 355 -8.72 -15.45 2.35
N HIS A 356 -8.49 -16.40 1.44
CA HIS A 356 -7.18 -16.66 0.86
C HIS A 356 -6.65 -15.49 0.00
N LEU A 357 -7.53 -14.63 -0.55
CA LEU A 357 -7.12 -13.44 -1.32
C LEU A 357 -6.69 -12.27 -0.43
N ALA A 358 -7.20 -12.20 0.81
CA ALA A 358 -6.87 -11.14 1.76
C ALA A 358 -5.50 -11.30 2.41
N GLY A 359 -4.94 -12.51 2.41
CA GLY A 359 -3.63 -12.81 2.98
C GLY A 359 -2.58 -13.09 1.91
N ALA A 360 -1.33 -12.76 2.21
CA ALA A 360 -0.21 -13.28 1.44
C ALA A 360 -0.17 -14.81 1.53
N ILE A 361 0.45 -15.46 0.55
CA ILE A 361 0.78 -16.89 0.65
C ILE A 361 1.59 -17.08 1.92
N SER A 362 1.18 -17.99 2.79
CA SER A 362 1.78 -18.13 4.11
C SER A 362 2.31 -19.54 4.34
N LEU A 363 3.53 -19.64 4.87
CA LEU A 363 4.11 -20.93 5.28
C LEU A 363 3.32 -21.47 6.50
N CYS A 364 2.73 -22.66 6.35
CA CYS A 364 1.98 -23.35 7.41
C CYS A 364 2.85 -24.34 8.18
N SER A 365 3.70 -25.06 7.47
CA SER A 365 4.63 -26.03 8.06
C SER A 365 5.84 -26.28 7.18
N ALA A 366 6.95 -26.59 7.82
CA ALA A 366 8.12 -27.15 7.17
C ALA A 366 8.51 -28.44 7.91
N LYS A 367 8.68 -29.54 7.17
CA LYS A 367 9.02 -30.86 7.73
C LYS A 367 10.18 -31.45 6.95
N ALA A 368 11.24 -31.82 7.68
CA ALA A 368 12.36 -32.54 7.08
C ALA A 368 12.10 -34.05 7.05
N ARG A 369 12.59 -34.69 6.01
CA ARG A 369 12.59 -36.15 5.87
C ARG A 369 13.86 -36.60 5.16
N GLU A 370 14.22 -37.86 5.35
CA GLU A 370 15.27 -38.47 4.57
C GLU A 370 14.84 -38.62 3.11
N TYR A 371 15.78 -38.36 2.22
CA TYR A 371 15.64 -38.54 0.78
C TYR A 371 16.68 -39.59 0.33
N ARG A 372 16.89 -39.76 -0.93
CA ARG A 372 17.81 -40.77 -1.48
C ARG A 372 19.25 -40.53 -1.01
N MET A 373 20.00 -41.61 -0.71
CA MET A 373 21.40 -41.60 -0.35
C MET A 373 21.76 -40.74 0.87
N GLY A 374 20.88 -40.67 1.87
CA GLY A 374 21.12 -39.92 3.10
C GLY A 374 20.98 -38.39 3.00
N ALA A 375 20.66 -37.86 1.83
CA ALA A 375 20.35 -36.46 1.66
C ALA A 375 19.01 -36.14 2.30
N ALA A 376 18.80 -34.90 2.72
CA ALA A 376 17.54 -34.44 3.29
C ALA A 376 16.66 -33.74 2.25
N GLU A 377 15.34 -33.87 2.45
CA GLU A 377 14.33 -33.09 1.74
C GLU A 377 13.43 -32.37 2.78
N ILE A 378 13.23 -31.06 2.61
CA ILE A 378 12.30 -30.28 3.44
C ILE A 378 11.04 -30.05 2.62
N VAL A 379 9.89 -30.46 3.17
CA VAL A 379 8.57 -30.23 2.60
C VAL A 379 7.96 -29.00 3.26
N ALA A 380 7.96 -27.88 2.56
CA ALA A 380 7.30 -26.66 2.97
C ALA A 380 5.87 -26.64 2.42
N THR A 381 4.87 -26.48 3.29
CA THR A 381 3.45 -26.41 2.93
C THR A 381 2.91 -25.03 3.18
N PHE A 382 2.17 -24.50 2.20
CA PHE A 382 1.66 -23.13 2.21
C PHE A 382 0.13 -23.10 2.24
N SER A 383 -0.43 -22.04 2.83
CA SER A 383 -1.85 -21.66 2.74
C SER A 383 -2.03 -20.43 1.87
N ASN A 384 -3.28 -20.08 1.59
CA ASN A 384 -3.68 -18.96 0.77
C ASN A 384 -3.15 -19.02 -0.69
N VAL A 385 -2.84 -20.20 -1.18
CA VAL A 385 -2.41 -20.42 -2.57
C VAL A 385 -3.63 -20.48 -3.47
N VAL A 386 -3.65 -19.66 -4.51
CA VAL A 386 -4.66 -19.72 -5.58
C VAL A 386 -4.20 -20.73 -6.62
N GLY A 387 -5.01 -21.77 -6.86
CA GLY A 387 -4.61 -22.88 -7.74
C GLY A 387 -3.41 -23.63 -7.15
N GLU A 388 -2.27 -23.52 -7.78
CA GLU A 388 -1.03 -24.20 -7.34
C GLU A 388 0.18 -23.29 -7.40
N LEU A 389 1.24 -23.63 -6.68
CA LEU A 389 2.55 -23.01 -6.77
C LEU A 389 3.22 -23.39 -8.10
N ARG A 390 3.80 -22.40 -8.78
CA ARG A 390 4.48 -22.55 -10.06
C ARG A 390 5.70 -21.65 -10.17
N SER A 391 6.56 -21.95 -11.12
CA SER A 391 7.72 -21.15 -11.47
C SER A 391 7.97 -21.26 -12.97
N GLU A 392 8.31 -20.16 -13.61
CA GLU A 392 8.86 -20.18 -14.96
C GLU A 392 10.32 -20.65 -14.89
N GLY A 393 10.61 -21.85 -15.39
CA GLY A 393 11.90 -22.49 -15.27
C GLY A 393 12.16 -23.08 -13.87
N LEU A 394 13.38 -22.97 -13.38
CA LEU A 394 13.74 -23.54 -12.08
C LEU A 394 13.12 -22.77 -10.92
N ALA A 395 12.47 -23.49 -10.00
CA ALA A 395 11.97 -22.90 -8.76
C ALA A 395 13.16 -22.53 -7.84
N ARG A 396 13.30 -21.23 -7.53
CA ARG A 396 14.41 -20.67 -6.76
C ARG A 396 13.91 -19.78 -5.63
N GLY A 397 14.80 -19.51 -4.67
CA GLY A 397 14.60 -18.59 -3.56
C GLY A 397 14.80 -19.20 -2.18
N PHE A 398 14.78 -20.54 -2.05
CA PHE A 398 15.04 -21.20 -0.78
C PHE A 398 16.52 -21.29 -0.47
N SER A 399 16.89 -21.15 0.80
CA SER A 399 18.23 -21.39 1.34
C SER A 399 18.13 -21.91 2.78
N LEU A 400 19.21 -22.61 3.23
CA LEU A 400 19.37 -23.08 4.60
C LEU A 400 20.49 -22.30 5.27
N PHE A 401 20.38 -22.07 6.56
CA PHE A 401 21.45 -21.54 7.39
C PHE A 401 21.75 -22.51 8.52
N PHE A 402 23.03 -22.81 8.70
CA PHE A 402 23.56 -23.70 9.74
C PHE A 402 24.29 -22.87 10.78
N PRO A 403 23.68 -22.60 11.96
CA PRO A 403 24.22 -21.68 12.95
C PRO A 403 25.54 -22.17 13.55
N LYS A 404 25.74 -23.51 13.70
CA LYS A 404 27.00 -24.06 14.24
C LYS A 404 28.22 -23.74 13.39
N THR A 405 28.07 -23.74 12.08
CA THR A 405 29.18 -23.47 11.15
C THR A 405 29.19 -22.05 10.62
N GLY A 406 28.11 -21.29 10.87
CA GLY A 406 27.91 -19.96 10.29
C GLY A 406 27.71 -19.97 8.77
N THR A 407 27.43 -21.17 8.17
CA THR A 407 27.36 -21.33 6.72
C THR A 407 25.92 -21.42 6.22
N ARG A 408 25.71 -21.08 4.94
CA ARG A 408 24.48 -21.34 4.24
C ARG A 408 24.57 -22.66 3.47
N GLY A 409 23.54 -23.46 3.62
CA GLY A 409 23.45 -24.76 2.98
C GLY A 409 22.97 -24.67 1.54
N TYR A 410 23.31 -25.71 0.79
CA TYR A 410 23.02 -25.80 -0.63
C TYR A 410 21.68 -26.45 -0.88
N VAL A 411 20.77 -25.73 -1.54
CA VAL A 411 19.55 -26.27 -2.10
C VAL A 411 19.84 -26.70 -3.54
N CYS A 412 19.72 -27.99 -3.80
CA CYS A 412 20.03 -28.57 -5.10
C CYS A 412 18.85 -28.47 -6.09
N ASN A 413 17.66 -28.65 -5.58
CA ASN A 413 16.44 -28.69 -6.37
C ASN A 413 15.22 -28.31 -5.55
N VAL A 414 14.24 -27.67 -6.17
CA VAL A 414 12.92 -27.41 -5.60
C VAL A 414 11.87 -27.91 -6.57
N ALA A 415 11.09 -28.90 -6.16
CA ALA A 415 9.93 -29.37 -6.91
C ALA A 415 8.64 -28.81 -6.29
N LEU A 416 7.74 -28.29 -7.12
CA LEU A 416 6.46 -27.74 -6.69
C LEU A 416 5.33 -28.76 -6.93
N ARG A 417 4.43 -28.92 -5.96
CA ARG A 417 3.26 -29.83 -6.04
C ARG A 417 2.08 -29.22 -5.30
N GLY A 418 1.12 -28.69 -6.02
CA GLY A 418 -0.02 -28.00 -5.44
C GLY A 418 0.42 -26.84 -4.58
N ASN A 419 0.14 -26.88 -3.28
CA ASN A 419 0.56 -25.87 -2.30
C ASN A 419 1.86 -26.22 -1.56
N LYS A 420 2.70 -27.14 -2.09
CA LYS A 420 3.93 -27.59 -1.44
C LYS A 420 5.15 -27.33 -2.28
N ALA A 421 6.25 -26.96 -1.60
CA ALA A 421 7.60 -26.96 -2.16
C ALA A 421 8.41 -28.10 -1.50
N LEU A 422 8.96 -28.97 -2.33
CA LEU A 422 9.84 -30.05 -1.93
C LEU A 422 11.28 -29.59 -2.19
N ILE A 423 11.98 -29.26 -1.11
CA ILE A 423 13.28 -28.58 -1.14
C ILE A 423 14.34 -29.64 -0.85
N ARG A 424 15.09 -30.06 -1.87
CA ARG A 424 16.18 -31.02 -1.75
C ARG A 424 17.48 -30.30 -1.51
N CYS A 425 18.20 -30.76 -0.49
CA CYS A 425 19.46 -30.16 -0.08
C CYS A 425 20.58 -31.20 0.08
N MET A 426 21.82 -30.74 0.00
CA MET A 426 22.99 -31.59 0.22
C MET A 426 23.25 -31.95 1.70
N ALA A 427 22.50 -31.32 2.61
CA ALA A 427 22.60 -31.61 4.04
C ALA A 427 22.07 -33.00 4.37
N THR A 428 22.69 -33.65 5.33
CA THR A 428 22.19 -34.89 5.95
C THR A 428 21.15 -34.57 7.04
N MET A 429 20.38 -35.57 7.45
CA MET A 429 19.42 -35.43 8.56
C MET A 429 20.14 -35.02 9.87
N ASP A 430 21.36 -35.51 10.13
CA ASP A 430 22.11 -35.16 11.32
C ASP A 430 22.54 -33.69 11.30
N GLN A 431 23.01 -33.19 10.17
CA GLN A 431 23.33 -31.77 10.01
C GLN A 431 22.07 -30.88 10.24
N LEU A 432 20.89 -31.34 9.79
CA LEU A 432 19.63 -30.62 10.07
C LEU A 432 19.28 -30.66 11.56
N ARG A 433 19.53 -31.76 12.26
CA ARG A 433 19.30 -31.91 13.72
C ARG A 433 20.22 -30.99 14.55
N GLU A 434 21.36 -30.63 14.03
CA GLU A 434 22.27 -29.69 14.67
C GLU A 434 21.75 -28.24 14.73
N GLY A 435 20.60 -27.96 14.14
CA GLY A 435 19.91 -26.68 14.19
C GLY A 435 20.03 -25.88 12.91
N ALA A 436 19.34 -26.29 11.83
CA ALA A 436 19.26 -25.51 10.61
C ALA A 436 17.99 -24.65 10.55
N SER A 437 18.04 -23.53 9.85
CA SER A 437 16.89 -22.66 9.59
C SER A 437 16.63 -22.53 8.09
N LEU A 438 15.35 -22.53 7.73
CA LEU A 438 14.89 -22.34 6.36
C LEU A 438 14.59 -20.84 6.10
N TYR A 439 15.01 -20.39 4.92
CA TYR A 439 14.69 -19.05 4.38
C TYR A 439 14.12 -19.16 2.97
N TYR A 440 13.30 -18.17 2.62
CA TYR A 440 12.95 -17.86 1.25
C TYR A 440 13.26 -16.37 0.98
N GLY A 441 13.98 -16.06 -0.07
CA GLY A 441 14.36 -14.68 -0.40
C GLY A 441 15.39 -14.08 0.56
N TYR A 442 16.34 -14.89 1.08
CA TYR A 442 17.44 -14.37 1.88
C TYR A 442 18.46 -13.61 1.05
N GLY A 443 18.93 -12.51 1.62
CA GLY A 443 19.94 -11.64 1.04
C GLY A 443 19.35 -10.33 0.50
N ALA A 444 20.23 -9.42 0.14
CA ALA A 444 19.82 -8.15 -0.46
C ALA A 444 19.23 -8.37 -1.85
N ASP A 445 19.88 -9.20 -2.67
CA ASP A 445 19.49 -9.50 -4.07
C ASP A 445 19.21 -10.99 -4.33
N PRO A 446 18.20 -11.60 -3.73
CA PRO A 446 17.87 -13.00 -3.97
C PRO A 446 17.11 -13.19 -5.29
N VAL A 447 17.35 -14.32 -5.94
CA VAL A 447 16.54 -14.78 -7.08
C VAL A 447 15.37 -15.59 -6.57
N CYS A 448 14.17 -15.05 -6.66
CA CYS A 448 12.90 -15.66 -6.23
C CYS A 448 11.97 -15.82 -7.42
N THR A 449 11.50 -17.05 -7.71
CA THR A 449 10.74 -17.34 -8.94
C THR A 449 9.40 -18.02 -8.69
N ILE A 450 9.03 -18.24 -7.42
CA ILE A 450 7.82 -19.03 -7.09
C ILE A 450 6.63 -18.10 -6.91
N VAL A 451 5.61 -18.33 -7.72
CA VAL A 451 4.32 -17.63 -7.67
C VAL A 451 3.17 -18.65 -7.62
N ASP A 452 1.97 -18.20 -7.34
CA ASP A 452 0.74 -19.00 -7.44
C ASP A 452 -0.01 -18.75 -8.76
N GLY A 453 -1.17 -19.40 -8.91
CA GLY A 453 -2.03 -19.27 -10.08
C GLY A 453 -2.57 -17.86 -10.34
N ALA A 454 -2.58 -16.99 -9.33
CA ALA A 454 -2.94 -15.57 -9.46
C ALA A 454 -1.71 -14.66 -9.64
N HIS A 455 -0.54 -15.21 -9.96
CA HIS A 455 0.74 -14.49 -10.09
C HIS A 455 1.20 -13.75 -8.81
N ARG A 456 0.77 -14.21 -7.64
CA ARG A 456 1.26 -13.69 -6.36
C ARG A 456 2.53 -14.42 -5.97
N SER A 457 3.59 -13.68 -5.65
CA SER A 457 4.85 -14.26 -5.16
C SER A 457 4.71 -14.82 -3.75
N LEU A 458 5.52 -15.83 -3.42
CA LEU A 458 5.80 -16.12 -2.02
C LEU A 458 6.43 -14.88 -1.37
N PRO A 459 6.01 -14.51 -0.13
CA PRO A 459 6.75 -13.50 0.62
C PRO A 459 8.14 -14.01 1.01
N ALA A 460 9.10 -13.12 1.10
CA ALA A 460 10.37 -13.46 1.73
C ALA A 460 10.15 -13.73 3.22
N PHE A 461 10.81 -14.76 3.75
CA PHE A 461 10.71 -15.16 5.16
C PHE A 461 11.97 -15.84 5.67
N GLY A 462 12.11 -15.88 6.98
CA GLY A 462 13.13 -16.59 7.73
C GLY A 462 13.91 -15.71 8.69
N PRO A 463 14.50 -16.34 9.74
CA PRO A 463 14.67 -17.79 9.91
C PRO A 463 13.39 -18.52 10.35
N VAL A 464 13.15 -19.69 9.76
CA VAL A 464 12.06 -20.58 10.16
C VAL A 464 12.63 -21.96 10.49
N THR A 465 12.26 -22.50 11.64
CA THR A 465 12.57 -23.88 12.03
C THR A 465 11.62 -24.87 11.32
N PHE A 466 12.06 -26.11 11.17
CA PHE A 466 11.25 -27.17 10.61
C PHE A 466 11.20 -28.40 11.54
N GLN A 467 10.13 -29.16 11.41
CA GLN A 467 9.95 -30.39 12.17
C GLN A 467 10.87 -31.48 11.63
N LEU A 468 11.58 -32.13 12.53
CA LEU A 468 12.39 -33.30 12.24
C LEU A 468 11.59 -34.58 12.57
N PRO A 469 11.77 -35.68 11.82
CA PRO A 469 11.19 -36.95 12.21
C PRO A 469 11.77 -37.42 13.56
N SER A 470 10.96 -38.10 14.34
CA SER A 470 11.43 -38.76 15.57
C SER A 470 12.63 -39.64 15.22
N PRO A 471 13.64 -39.74 16.09
CA PRO A 471 14.69 -40.71 15.91
C PRO A 471 14.04 -42.09 15.75
N THR A 472 14.27 -42.77 14.62
CA THR A 472 13.95 -44.17 14.50
C THR A 472 14.85 -44.90 15.46
N SER A 473 14.25 -45.55 16.51
CA SER A 473 14.97 -46.52 17.33
C SER A 473 15.36 -47.66 16.40
N HIS A 474 16.66 -47.74 16.08
CA HIS A 474 17.25 -48.92 15.44
C HIS A 474 17.41 -50.03 16.45
#